data_f455b55cd9924adc8f6cee0f3ca31214
#
_entry.id   f455b55cd9924adc8f6cee0f3ca31214
#
_cell.length_a   1.000
_cell.length_b   1.000
_cell.length_c   1.000
_cell.angle_alpha   90.00
_cell.angle_beta   90.00
_cell.angle_gamma   90.00
#
_symmetry.space_group_name_H-M   'P 1'
#
loop_
_entity.id
_entity.type
_entity.pdbx_description
1 polymer ?
#
loop_
_entity_poly.entity_id
_entity_poly.type
_entity_poly.pdbx_seq_one_letter_code
_entity_poly.pdbx_strand_id
1 'polypeptide(L)'
;MSQAEEAHEQGTTNISAGILSPMTLSLWPKSLAATSDKLFNQKDQEWYPASHIKTLVWAKSKDVGIARYVSFLMLIGLFFIIKAIIQFYKLINAINHEVIFDWMNVRRLNRIGRNLLISFILTQAYMITNYWEATRLFELEGYEHNFWCDFQPMTLIMGLIALLVGRIFAIGLQMK
;
A
#
# COMPACT_ATOMS: atom_id res chain seq x y z
N MET A 1 -20.03 -41.31 -8.51
CA MET A 1 -18.95 -40.31 -8.30
C MET A 1 -18.77 -39.58 -9.62
N SER A 2 -18.96 -38.26 -9.61
CA SER A 2 -18.95 -37.50 -10.86
C SER A 2 -17.52 -37.02 -11.17
N GLN A 3 -17.16 -36.88 -12.42
CA GLN A 3 -15.86 -36.37 -12.88
C GLN A 3 -15.49 -34.99 -12.29
N ALA A 4 -16.45 -34.26 -11.72
CA ALA A 4 -16.26 -33.01 -11.03
C ALA A 4 -15.64 -33.17 -9.62
N GLU A 5 -15.87 -34.30 -8.94
CA GLU A 5 -15.24 -34.58 -7.64
C GLU A 5 -13.78 -34.99 -7.78
N GLU A 6 -13.44 -35.73 -8.84
CA GLU A 6 -12.04 -36.10 -9.11
C GLU A 6 -11.18 -34.92 -9.55
N ALA A 7 -11.74 -33.93 -10.25
CA ALA A 7 -11.02 -32.69 -10.61
C ALA A 7 -10.76 -31.80 -9.38
N HIS A 8 -11.63 -31.84 -8.37
CA HIS A 8 -11.43 -31.08 -7.13
C HIS A 8 -10.38 -31.73 -6.22
N GLU A 9 -10.29 -33.07 -6.22
CA GLU A 9 -9.31 -33.81 -5.44
C GLU A 9 -7.88 -33.75 -6.03
N GLN A 10 -7.75 -33.69 -7.36
CA GLN A 10 -6.45 -33.52 -8.04
C GLN A 10 -5.85 -32.12 -7.88
N GLY A 11 -6.66 -31.09 -7.62
CA GLY A 11 -6.19 -29.74 -7.35
C GLY A 11 -5.55 -29.52 -5.97
N THR A 12 -5.79 -30.42 -5.01
CA THR A 12 -5.37 -30.27 -3.62
C THR A 12 -4.10 -31.04 -3.22
N THR A 13 -3.58 -31.94 -4.06
CA THR A 13 -2.59 -32.94 -3.62
C THR A 13 -1.12 -32.62 -3.92
N ASN A 14 -0.76 -31.48 -4.49
CA ASN A 14 0.65 -31.15 -4.74
C ASN A 14 1.13 -29.83 -4.11
N ILE A 15 0.64 -29.48 -2.91
CA ILE A 15 1.31 -28.48 -2.09
C ILE A 15 2.49 -29.18 -1.40
N SER A 16 3.59 -29.37 -2.14
CA SER A 16 4.87 -29.71 -1.49
C SER A 16 5.12 -28.67 -0.40
N ALA A 17 5.56 -29.13 0.77
CA ALA A 17 5.78 -28.33 1.98
C ALA A 17 6.81 -27.19 1.77
N GLY A 18 6.48 -26.22 0.93
CA GLY A 18 7.18 -24.96 0.76
C GLY A 18 6.47 -23.90 1.58
N ILE A 19 7.24 -23.01 2.18
CA ILE A 19 6.69 -21.85 2.89
C ILE A 19 5.87 -21.04 1.87
N LEU A 20 4.56 -20.93 2.11
CA LEU A 20 3.65 -20.11 1.32
C LEU A 20 3.72 -18.68 1.86
N SER A 21 4.02 -17.73 0.99
CA SER A 21 3.99 -16.30 1.32
C SER A 21 2.76 -15.66 0.69
N PRO A 22 1.95 -14.92 1.47
CA PRO A 22 0.83 -14.16 0.91
C PRO A 22 1.38 -13.00 0.08
N MET A 23 0.89 -12.86 -1.14
CA MET A 23 1.20 -11.77 -2.05
C MET A 23 -0.08 -11.13 -2.55
N THR A 24 -0.17 -9.81 -2.49
CA THR A 24 -1.30 -9.07 -3.04
C THR A 24 -1.01 -8.74 -4.50
N LEU A 25 -1.88 -9.18 -5.39
CA LEU A 25 -1.83 -8.84 -6.80
C LEU A 25 -2.84 -7.73 -7.09
N SER A 26 -2.38 -6.65 -7.70
CA SER A 26 -3.23 -5.58 -8.23
C SER A 26 -3.39 -5.80 -9.72
N LEU A 27 -4.62 -6.07 -10.14
CA LEU A 27 -4.97 -6.57 -11.47
C LEU A 27 -5.91 -5.59 -12.17
N TRP A 28 -5.77 -5.50 -13.50
CA TRP A 28 -6.71 -4.78 -14.35
C TRP A 28 -7.18 -5.72 -15.47
N PRO A 29 -8.50 -5.85 -15.70
CA PRO A 29 -9.01 -6.72 -16.77
C PRO A 29 -8.64 -6.14 -18.15
N LYS A 30 -8.08 -6.95 -19.04
CA LYS A 30 -7.75 -6.58 -20.42
C LYS A 30 -9.01 -6.26 -21.24
N SER A 31 -10.11 -6.95 -20.95
CA SER A 31 -11.42 -6.64 -21.51
C SER A 31 -12.52 -7.10 -20.56
N LEU A 32 -13.67 -6.41 -20.57
CA LEU A 32 -14.85 -6.82 -19.81
C LEU A 32 -15.39 -8.20 -20.23
N ALA A 33 -15.14 -8.60 -21.48
CA ALA A 33 -15.55 -9.90 -22.00
C ALA A 33 -14.63 -11.05 -21.56
N ALA A 34 -13.40 -10.75 -21.13
CA ALA A 34 -12.43 -11.74 -20.66
C ALA A 34 -12.61 -12.11 -19.18
N THR A 35 -13.46 -11.37 -18.44
CA THR A 35 -13.76 -11.71 -17.05
C THR A 35 -14.70 -12.90 -17.01
N SER A 36 -14.16 -14.07 -16.75
CA SER A 36 -14.93 -15.32 -16.61
C SER A 36 -15.67 -15.40 -15.28
N ASP A 37 -15.33 -14.54 -14.33
CA ASP A 37 -15.87 -14.59 -12.99
C ASP A 37 -17.22 -13.87 -12.92
N LYS A 38 -18.18 -14.54 -12.28
CA LYS A 38 -19.53 -14.02 -12.07
C LYS A 38 -19.85 -14.06 -10.58
N LEU A 39 -20.40 -12.97 -10.06
CA LEU A 39 -20.94 -12.90 -8.71
C LEU A 39 -22.46 -13.04 -8.76
N PHE A 40 -22.99 -13.96 -7.95
CA PHE A 40 -24.43 -14.12 -7.80
C PHE A 40 -24.96 -13.10 -6.77
N ASN A 41 -25.86 -12.24 -7.20
CA ASN A 41 -26.56 -11.32 -6.32
C ASN A 41 -27.83 -11.98 -5.77
N GLN A 42 -27.86 -12.22 -4.47
CA GLN A 42 -29.00 -12.87 -3.80
C GLN A 42 -30.27 -11.99 -3.77
N LYS A 43 -30.13 -10.68 -3.96
CA LYS A 43 -31.23 -9.73 -3.84
C LYS A 43 -32.14 -9.71 -5.08
N ASP A 44 -31.55 -9.78 -6.25
CA ASP A 44 -32.25 -9.77 -7.55
C ASP A 44 -32.19 -11.14 -8.28
N GLN A 45 -31.46 -12.11 -7.68
CA GLN A 45 -31.32 -13.48 -8.20
C GLN A 45 -30.61 -13.52 -9.57
N GLU A 46 -29.77 -12.55 -9.87
CA GLU A 46 -29.03 -12.46 -11.13
C GLU A 46 -27.53 -12.61 -10.97
N TRP A 47 -26.84 -13.05 -12.05
CA TRP A 47 -25.40 -13.17 -12.14
C TRP A 47 -24.81 -11.93 -12.80
N TYR A 48 -23.91 -11.23 -12.08
CA TYR A 48 -23.19 -10.07 -12.59
C TYR A 48 -21.75 -10.43 -12.94
N PRO A 49 -21.22 -9.94 -14.09
CA PRO A 49 -19.81 -10.11 -14.41
C PRO A 49 -18.98 -9.39 -13.34
N ALA A 50 -17.97 -10.09 -12.82
CA ALA A 50 -17.09 -9.57 -11.78
C ALA A 50 -15.65 -9.53 -12.27
N SER A 51 -14.92 -8.50 -11.87
CA SER A 51 -13.48 -8.40 -12.08
C SER A 51 -12.75 -8.26 -10.74
N HIS A 52 -11.67 -9.02 -10.58
CA HIS A 52 -10.84 -8.91 -9.40
C HIS A 52 -9.80 -7.80 -9.61
N ILE A 53 -9.93 -6.68 -8.87
CA ILE A 53 -8.95 -5.57 -8.90
C ILE A 53 -7.80 -5.86 -7.95
N LYS A 54 -8.10 -6.48 -6.79
CA LYS A 54 -7.09 -6.94 -5.82
C LYS A 54 -7.39 -8.36 -5.38
N THR A 55 -6.41 -9.22 -5.47
CA THR A 55 -6.50 -10.58 -4.98
C THR A 55 -5.29 -10.94 -4.12
N LEU A 56 -5.51 -11.78 -3.11
CA LEU A 56 -4.46 -12.34 -2.28
C LEU A 56 -4.13 -13.72 -2.81
N VAL A 57 -2.90 -13.93 -3.24
CA VAL A 57 -2.41 -15.21 -3.74
C VAL A 57 -1.33 -15.74 -2.80
N TRP A 58 -1.39 -17.04 -2.54
CA TRP A 58 -0.37 -17.75 -1.76
C TRP A 58 0.66 -18.35 -2.72
N ALA A 59 1.80 -17.67 -2.84
CA ALA A 59 2.88 -18.10 -3.72
C ALA A 59 3.90 -18.98 -2.98
N LYS A 60 4.43 -20.02 -3.66
CA LYS A 60 5.60 -20.74 -3.18
C LYS A 60 6.82 -19.83 -3.36
N SER A 61 7.30 -19.24 -2.27
CA SER A 61 8.49 -18.39 -2.34
C SER A 61 9.74 -19.26 -2.32
N LYS A 62 10.37 -19.48 -3.47
CA LYS A 62 11.74 -19.99 -3.56
C LYS A 62 12.76 -18.90 -3.18
N ASP A 63 12.37 -17.62 -3.29
CA ASP A 63 13.20 -16.44 -3.01
C ASP A 63 12.63 -15.63 -1.83
N VAL A 64 12.38 -16.29 -0.71
CA VAL A 64 11.87 -15.68 0.54
C VAL A 64 12.75 -14.51 1.03
N GLY A 65 14.00 -14.41 0.56
CA GLY A 65 14.95 -13.40 0.97
C GLY A 65 14.50 -11.98 0.63
N ILE A 66 14.14 -11.72 -0.63
CA ILE A 66 13.79 -10.37 -1.11
C ILE A 66 12.48 -9.90 -0.48
N ALA A 67 11.44 -10.72 -0.47
CA ALA A 67 10.16 -10.38 0.15
C ALA A 67 10.29 -10.03 1.64
N ARG A 68 11.18 -10.73 2.36
CA ARG A 68 11.45 -10.46 3.77
C ARG A 68 12.14 -9.13 4.01
N TYR A 69 13.15 -8.78 3.19
CA TYR A 69 13.82 -7.48 3.27
C TYR A 69 12.88 -6.33 2.91
N VAL A 70 12.05 -6.54 1.90
CA VAL A 70 11.07 -5.55 1.46
C VAL A 70 9.98 -5.31 2.50
N SER A 71 9.50 -6.35 3.19
CA SER A 71 8.58 -6.20 4.33
C SER A 71 9.20 -5.38 5.46
N PHE A 72 10.52 -5.45 5.65
CA PHE A 72 11.22 -4.64 6.64
C PHE A 72 11.20 -3.14 6.31
N LEU A 73 11.24 -2.78 5.02
CA LEU A 73 11.08 -1.38 4.59
C LEU A 73 9.72 -0.80 4.99
N MET A 74 8.67 -1.61 4.94
CA MET A 74 7.33 -1.19 5.36
C MET A 74 7.28 -0.88 6.86
N LEU A 75 7.94 -1.70 7.71
CA LEU A 75 8.05 -1.45 9.14
C LEU A 75 8.83 -0.15 9.44
N ILE A 76 9.91 0.09 8.71
CA ILE A 76 10.67 1.34 8.82
C ILE A 76 9.78 2.53 8.40
N GLY A 77 9.02 2.42 7.31
CA GLY A 77 8.05 3.44 6.88
C GLY A 77 7.02 3.76 7.96
N LEU A 78 6.45 2.74 8.60
CA LEU A 78 5.52 2.89 9.72
C LEU A 78 6.15 3.64 10.92
N PHE A 79 7.41 3.36 11.23
CA PHE A 79 8.13 4.09 12.27
C PHE A 79 8.22 5.59 12.00
N PHE A 80 8.44 6.01 10.73
CA PHE A 80 8.45 7.42 10.36
C PHE A 80 7.06 8.07 10.46
N ILE A 81 5.98 7.33 10.16
CA ILE A 81 4.60 7.79 10.36
C ILE A 81 4.34 8.04 11.85
N ILE A 82 4.71 7.11 12.72
CA ILE A 82 4.55 7.26 14.17
C ILE A 82 5.32 8.49 14.66
N LYS A 83 6.54 8.71 14.20
CA LYS A 83 7.31 9.92 14.51
C LYS A 83 6.61 11.20 14.03
N ALA A 84 5.99 11.19 12.86
CA ALA A 84 5.23 12.34 12.37
C ALA A 84 4.03 12.64 13.28
N ILE A 85 3.26 11.60 13.67
CA ILE A 85 2.13 11.73 14.59
C ILE A 85 2.55 12.32 15.94
N ILE A 86 3.65 11.85 16.52
CA ILE A 86 4.18 12.39 17.79
C ILE A 86 4.53 13.87 17.65
N GLN A 87 5.16 14.28 16.55
CA GLN A 87 5.49 15.68 16.32
C GLN A 87 4.23 16.52 16.11
N PHE A 88 3.22 15.98 15.43
CA PHE A 88 1.93 16.62 15.22
C PHE A 88 1.19 16.83 16.55
N TYR A 89 1.15 15.84 17.43
CA TYR A 89 0.59 15.97 18.77
C TYR A 89 1.28 17.08 19.59
N LYS A 90 2.63 17.13 19.54
CA LYS A 90 3.41 18.18 20.22
C LYS A 90 3.13 19.58 19.64
N LEU A 91 2.85 19.66 18.33
CA LEU A 91 2.47 20.90 17.67
C LEU A 91 1.11 21.38 18.16
N ILE A 92 0.10 20.51 18.17
CA ILE A 92 -1.26 20.84 18.66
C ILE A 92 -1.19 21.30 20.12
N ASN A 93 -0.45 20.59 20.96
CA ASN A 93 -0.32 20.97 22.37
C ASN A 93 0.32 22.36 22.54
N ALA A 94 1.31 22.72 21.72
CA ALA A 94 1.90 24.06 21.74
C ALA A 94 0.92 25.15 21.32
N ILE A 95 0.08 24.86 20.31
CA ILE A 95 -0.97 25.78 19.84
C ILE A 95 -2.02 26.00 20.93
N ASN A 96 -2.43 24.94 21.62
CA ASN A 96 -3.40 25.02 22.73
C ASN A 96 -2.87 25.87 23.91
N HIS A 97 -1.57 26.00 24.08
CA HIS A 97 -0.93 26.89 25.06
C HIS A 97 -0.58 28.27 24.48
N GLU A 98 -1.23 28.69 23.40
CA GLU A 98 -1.06 30.01 22.75
C GLU A 98 0.33 30.24 22.13
N VAL A 99 1.22 29.26 22.13
CA VAL A 99 2.54 29.35 21.52
C VAL A 99 2.43 28.99 20.04
N ILE A 100 1.84 29.88 19.22
CA ILE A 100 1.58 29.59 17.79
C ILE A 100 2.84 29.89 16.97
N PHE A 101 3.35 31.12 17.04
CA PHE A 101 4.50 31.57 16.24
C PHE A 101 5.80 31.41 17.04
N ASP A 102 6.39 30.21 16.94
CA ASP A 102 7.69 29.90 17.55
C ASP A 102 8.52 29.04 16.57
N TRP A 103 9.84 29.28 16.58
CA TRP A 103 10.81 28.51 15.81
C TRP A 103 10.75 27.01 16.10
N MET A 104 10.33 26.62 17.30
CA MET A 104 10.14 25.21 17.63
C MET A 104 9.00 24.58 16.82
N ASN A 105 7.92 25.31 16.58
CA ASN A 105 6.79 24.83 15.77
C ASN A 105 7.16 24.72 14.29
N VAL A 106 7.98 25.64 13.77
CA VAL A 106 8.56 25.53 12.41
C VAL A 106 9.38 24.25 12.28
N ARG A 107 10.25 23.96 13.28
CA ARG A 107 11.05 22.73 13.29
C ARG A 107 10.19 21.47 13.38
N ARG A 108 9.08 21.50 14.13
CA ARG A 108 8.14 20.37 14.23
C ARG A 108 7.45 20.12 12.90
N LEU A 109 6.93 21.16 12.23
CA LEU A 109 6.32 21.07 10.91
C LEU A 109 7.28 20.49 9.86
N ASN A 110 8.52 20.99 9.83
CA ASN A 110 9.55 20.46 8.94
C ASN A 110 9.91 19.00 9.24
N ARG A 111 9.89 18.58 10.51
CA ARG A 111 10.10 17.17 10.86
C ARG A 111 8.92 16.30 10.45
N ILE A 112 7.69 16.77 10.61
CA ILE A 112 6.47 16.07 10.15
C ILE A 112 6.57 15.85 8.65
N GLY A 113 6.77 16.92 7.87
CA GLY A 113 6.84 16.85 6.42
C GLY A 113 7.95 15.90 5.95
N ARG A 114 9.15 16.02 6.50
CA ARG A 114 10.27 15.13 6.16
C ARG A 114 10.00 13.66 6.49
N ASN A 115 9.44 13.38 7.67
CA ASN A 115 9.12 12.02 8.07
C ASN A 115 8.05 11.38 7.16
N LEU A 116 7.02 12.15 6.76
CA LEU A 116 6.00 11.68 5.83
C LEU A 116 6.59 11.42 4.43
N LEU A 117 7.48 12.30 3.94
CA LEU A 117 8.16 12.07 2.65
C LEU A 117 9.04 10.82 2.68
N ILE A 118 9.81 10.60 3.74
CA ILE A 118 10.63 9.39 3.89
C ILE A 118 9.73 8.16 3.93
N SER A 119 8.64 8.19 4.72
CA SER A 119 7.68 7.08 4.76
C SER A 119 7.08 6.79 3.39
N PHE A 120 6.69 7.83 2.64
CA PHE A 120 6.17 7.68 1.28
C PHE A 120 7.19 6.98 0.36
N ILE A 121 8.45 7.43 0.35
CA ILE A 121 9.50 6.82 -0.49
C ILE A 121 9.69 5.34 -0.13
N LEU A 122 9.73 5.00 1.15
CA LEU A 122 9.88 3.60 1.60
C LEU A 122 8.68 2.74 1.21
N THR A 123 7.46 3.27 1.33
CA THR A 123 6.24 2.57 0.92
C THR A 123 6.21 2.36 -0.60
N GLN A 124 6.61 3.37 -1.39
CA GLN A 124 6.70 3.22 -2.85
C GLN A 124 7.77 2.20 -3.26
N ALA A 125 8.91 2.18 -2.61
CA ALA A 125 9.95 1.17 -2.85
C ALA A 125 9.43 -0.25 -2.58
N TYR A 126 8.68 -0.43 -1.49
CA TYR A 126 8.00 -1.69 -1.19
C TYR A 126 7.01 -2.08 -2.30
N MET A 127 6.15 -1.16 -2.74
CA MET A 127 5.14 -1.43 -3.77
C MET A 127 5.75 -1.74 -5.13
N ILE A 128 6.81 -1.02 -5.53
CA ILE A 128 7.54 -1.29 -6.78
C ILE A 128 8.15 -2.68 -6.75
N THR A 129 8.75 -3.09 -5.64
CA THR A 129 9.35 -4.42 -5.52
C THR A 129 8.30 -5.51 -5.56
N ASN A 130 7.17 -5.33 -4.86
CA ASN A 130 6.03 -6.27 -4.91
C ASN A 130 5.46 -6.41 -6.34
N TYR A 131 5.29 -5.29 -7.03
CA TYR A 131 4.82 -5.28 -8.42
C TYR A 131 5.79 -6.06 -9.33
N TRP A 132 7.08 -5.82 -9.18
CA TRP A 132 8.11 -6.49 -9.98
C TRP A 132 8.15 -8.00 -9.72
N GLU A 133 8.02 -8.40 -8.47
CA GLU A 133 7.96 -9.81 -8.08
C GLU A 133 6.67 -10.47 -8.58
N ALA A 134 5.54 -9.78 -8.49
CA ALA A 134 4.25 -10.25 -8.98
C ALA A 134 4.28 -10.48 -10.50
N THR A 135 4.79 -9.52 -11.28
CA THR A 135 4.89 -9.65 -12.75
C THR A 135 5.86 -10.73 -13.19
N ARG A 136 6.87 -11.04 -12.37
CA ARG A 136 7.83 -12.13 -12.65
C ARG A 136 7.26 -13.51 -12.35
N LEU A 137 6.42 -13.62 -11.32
CA LEU A 137 5.91 -14.91 -10.82
C LEU A 137 4.58 -15.31 -11.45
N PHE A 138 3.77 -14.34 -11.87
CA PHE A 138 2.42 -14.58 -12.34
C PHE A 138 2.18 -13.94 -13.70
N GLU A 139 1.81 -14.76 -14.67
CA GLU A 139 1.22 -14.34 -15.94
C GLU A 139 -0.22 -14.82 -15.95
N LEU A 140 -1.17 -13.89 -15.83
CA LEU A 140 -2.58 -14.21 -15.70
C LEU A 140 -3.30 -13.95 -17.01
N GLU A 141 -4.03 -14.98 -17.49
CA GLU A 141 -4.86 -14.86 -18.67
C GLU A 141 -6.02 -13.91 -18.40
N GLY A 142 -6.24 -12.94 -19.29
CA GLY A 142 -7.32 -11.95 -19.17
C GLY A 142 -7.05 -10.76 -18.22
N TYR A 143 -5.94 -10.73 -17.48
CA TYR A 143 -5.58 -9.65 -16.57
C TYR A 143 -4.19 -9.10 -16.86
N GLU A 144 -4.02 -7.81 -16.56
CA GLU A 144 -2.73 -7.13 -16.52
C GLU A 144 -2.43 -6.66 -15.10
N HIS A 145 -1.15 -6.67 -14.75
CA HIS A 145 -0.71 -6.10 -13.47
C HIS A 145 -0.81 -4.57 -13.52
N ASN A 146 -1.49 -3.97 -12.54
CA ASN A 146 -1.68 -2.53 -12.50
C ASN A 146 -1.00 -1.91 -11.28
N PHE A 147 0.11 -1.23 -11.50
CA PHE A 147 0.84 -0.50 -10.48
C PHE A 147 0.05 0.67 -9.88
N TRP A 148 -0.77 1.36 -10.69
CA TRP A 148 -1.49 2.56 -10.27
C TRP A 148 -2.57 2.29 -9.22
N CYS A 149 -3.09 1.07 -9.14
CA CYS A 149 -4.06 0.69 -8.11
C CYS A 149 -3.50 0.74 -6.68
N ASP A 150 -2.19 0.66 -6.54
CA ASP A 150 -1.50 0.66 -5.25
C ASP A 150 -0.84 2.00 -4.93
N PHE A 151 -0.80 2.93 -5.89
CA PHE A 151 -0.23 4.25 -5.67
C PHE A 151 -1.07 5.08 -4.71
N GLN A 152 -0.50 5.47 -3.57
CA GLN A 152 -1.15 6.25 -2.52
C GLN A 152 -0.50 7.64 -2.37
N PRO A 153 -0.92 8.66 -3.15
CA PRO A 153 -0.28 9.98 -3.13
C PRO A 153 -0.57 10.77 -1.85
N MET A 154 -1.53 10.35 -1.03
CA MET A 154 -2.01 11.12 0.12
C MET A 154 -0.89 11.45 1.12
N THR A 155 -0.02 10.49 1.41
CA THR A 155 1.12 10.70 2.33
C THR A 155 2.13 11.71 1.78
N LEU A 156 2.35 11.71 0.45
CA LEU A 156 3.19 12.70 -0.23
C LEU A 156 2.59 14.10 -0.11
N ILE A 157 1.30 14.23 -0.44
CA ILE A 157 0.58 15.52 -0.39
C ILE A 157 0.63 16.10 1.03
N MET A 158 0.31 15.29 2.04
CA MET A 158 0.36 15.72 3.45
C MET A 158 1.78 16.13 3.88
N GLY A 159 2.79 15.41 3.42
CA GLY A 159 4.20 15.76 3.66
C GLY A 159 4.58 17.11 3.08
N LEU A 160 4.19 17.38 1.83
CA LEU A 160 4.42 18.64 1.15
C LEU A 160 3.67 19.81 1.81
N ILE A 161 2.41 19.61 2.19
CA ILE A 161 1.61 20.61 2.92
C ILE A 161 2.30 20.97 4.24
N ALA A 162 2.76 19.99 5.00
CA ALA A 162 3.45 20.25 6.27
C ALA A 162 4.73 21.08 6.09
N LEU A 163 5.51 20.80 5.03
CA LEU A 163 6.70 21.60 4.69
C LEU A 163 6.33 23.03 4.26
N LEU A 164 5.29 23.18 3.44
CA LEU A 164 4.79 24.48 2.97
C LEU A 164 4.36 25.35 4.16
N VAL A 165 3.53 24.79 5.05
CA VAL A 165 3.07 25.50 6.26
C VAL A 165 4.25 25.86 7.15
N GLY A 166 5.22 24.95 7.33
CA GLY A 166 6.45 25.23 8.06
C GLY A 166 7.24 26.41 7.46
N ARG A 167 7.27 26.51 6.13
CA ARG A 167 7.92 27.63 5.44
C ARG A 167 7.18 28.95 5.64
N ILE A 168 5.84 28.93 5.57
CA ILE A 168 5.01 30.13 5.83
C ILE A 168 5.23 30.64 7.26
N PHE A 169 5.23 29.74 8.26
CA PHE A 169 5.51 30.14 9.63
C PHE A 169 6.92 30.71 9.82
N ALA A 170 7.92 30.15 9.13
CA ALA A 170 9.29 30.67 9.19
C ALA A 170 9.37 32.10 8.64
N ILE A 171 8.71 32.39 7.52
CA ILE A 171 8.65 33.72 6.92
C ILE A 171 7.93 34.70 7.85
N GLY A 172 6.79 34.30 8.45
CA GLY A 172 6.05 35.13 9.39
C GLY A 172 6.86 35.48 10.63
N LEU A 173 7.73 34.60 11.13
CA LEU A 173 8.63 34.84 12.23
C LEU A 173 9.78 35.78 11.87
N GLN A 174 10.23 35.79 10.63
CA GLN A 174 11.29 36.70 10.16
C GLN A 174 10.81 38.15 9.98
N MET A 175 9.49 38.33 9.77
CA MET A 175 8.89 39.65 9.58
C MET A 175 8.52 40.35 10.91
N LYS A 176 8.63 39.67 12.04
CA LYS A 176 8.36 40.18 13.39
C LYS A 176 9.63 40.71 14.02
#